data_e226ca578602a4f6d7b64f1b30c2d1ad
#
_entry.id   e226ca578602a4f6d7b64f1b30c2d1ad
#
_cell.length_a   1.000
_cell.length_b   1.000
_cell.length_c   1.000
_cell.angle_alpha   90.00
_cell.angle_beta   90.00
_cell.angle_gamma   90.00
#
_symmetry.space_group_name_H-M   'P 1'
#
loop_
_entity.id
_entity.type
_entity.pdbx_description
1 polymer ?
#
loop_
_entity_poly.entity_id
_entity_poly.type
_entity_poly.pdbx_seq_one_letter_code
_entity_poly.pdbx_strand_id
1 'polypeptide(L)'
;MRKLLAAAFLISFPHAVLAQSPELEATCQTVVKNFFLTDKVAVGSVQSFPELKPPGVRMTYSTRQGVGPSDMTDTFECEFDRADKPHHLSRFCVANTCYSASEDDADRKRRFAEMRILLDRVEK
;
A
#
# COMPACT_ATOMS: atom_id res chain seq x y z
N MET A 1 -55.72 -31.85 -4.40
CA MET A 1 -54.27 -31.87 -4.53
C MET A 1 -53.73 -30.45 -4.37
N ARG A 2 -53.19 -30.13 -3.21
CA ARG A 2 -52.54 -28.84 -2.96
C ARG A 2 -51.03 -28.98 -3.22
N LYS A 3 -50.56 -28.37 -4.29
CA LYS A 3 -49.13 -28.27 -4.55
C LYS A 3 -48.55 -27.11 -3.73
N LEU A 4 -47.82 -27.45 -2.69
CA LEU A 4 -47.02 -26.48 -1.94
C LEU A 4 -45.77 -26.17 -2.75
N LEU A 5 -45.74 -24.98 -3.35
CA LEU A 5 -44.52 -24.41 -3.94
C LEU A 5 -43.68 -23.83 -2.79
N ALA A 6 -42.67 -24.55 -2.41
CA ALA A 6 -41.65 -24.04 -1.52
C ALA A 6 -40.78 -23.05 -2.31
N ALA A 7 -40.99 -21.77 -2.10
CA ALA A 7 -40.10 -20.73 -2.59
C ALA A 7 -38.83 -20.76 -1.76
N ALA A 8 -37.74 -21.27 -2.32
CA ALA A 8 -36.43 -21.18 -1.72
C ALA A 8 -35.94 -19.73 -1.84
N PHE A 9 -36.00 -19.00 -0.75
CA PHE A 9 -35.36 -17.69 -0.65
C PHE A 9 -33.83 -17.89 -0.59
N LEU A 10 -33.18 -17.67 -1.71
CA LEU A 10 -31.72 -17.57 -1.75
C LEU A 10 -31.33 -16.23 -1.11
N ILE A 11 -30.97 -16.28 0.17
CA ILE A 11 -30.40 -15.13 0.86
C ILE A 11 -28.96 -15.01 0.37
N SER A 12 -28.72 -14.16 -0.62
CA SER A 12 -27.37 -13.80 -1.01
C SER A 12 -26.83 -12.80 0.01
N PHE A 13 -25.92 -13.25 0.88
CA PHE A 13 -25.18 -12.36 1.76
C PHE A 13 -24.21 -11.54 0.90
N PRO A 14 -24.21 -10.19 1.00
CA PRO A 14 -23.19 -9.40 0.37
C PRO A 14 -21.84 -9.74 1.04
N HIS A 15 -20.97 -10.36 0.30
CA HIS A 15 -19.58 -10.51 0.74
C HIS A 15 -18.99 -9.11 0.78
N ALA A 16 -18.63 -8.61 1.97
CA ALA A 16 -17.84 -7.41 2.09
C ALA A 16 -16.43 -7.69 1.53
N VAL A 17 -16.26 -7.47 0.23
CA VAL A 17 -14.94 -7.42 -0.37
C VAL A 17 -14.31 -6.12 0.07
N LEU A 18 -13.25 -6.19 0.89
CA LEU A 18 -12.43 -5.02 1.19
C LEU A 18 -11.93 -4.47 -0.14
N ALA A 19 -12.42 -3.28 -0.51
CA ALA A 19 -12.07 -2.66 -1.77
C ALA A 19 -10.59 -2.31 -1.76
N GLN A 20 -9.83 -2.83 -2.74
CA GLN A 20 -8.47 -2.41 -3.00
C GLN A 20 -8.50 -1.02 -3.63
N SER A 21 -7.44 -0.23 -3.40
CA SER A 21 -7.27 1.09 -4.01
C SER A 21 -6.05 1.09 -4.93
N PRO A 22 -6.26 0.93 -6.25
CA PRO A 22 -5.16 1.01 -7.21
C PRO A 22 -4.39 2.32 -7.15
N GLU A 23 -5.05 3.41 -6.81
CA GLU A 23 -4.41 4.73 -6.67
C GLU A 23 -3.43 4.78 -5.50
N LEU A 24 -3.83 4.28 -4.31
CA LEU A 24 -2.93 4.17 -3.17
C LEU A 24 -1.76 3.24 -3.47
N GLU A 25 -2.01 2.13 -4.13
CA GLU A 25 -0.98 1.16 -4.50
C GLU A 25 0.04 1.79 -5.44
N ALA A 26 -0.40 2.51 -6.46
CA ALA A 26 0.47 3.21 -7.40
C ALA A 26 1.29 4.31 -6.69
N THR A 27 0.68 5.04 -5.76
CA THR A 27 1.36 6.06 -4.97
C THR A 27 2.46 5.47 -4.11
N CYS A 28 2.20 4.36 -3.42
CA CYS A 28 3.23 3.66 -2.65
C CYS A 28 4.37 3.13 -3.53
N GLN A 29 4.06 2.60 -4.72
CA GLN A 29 5.08 2.16 -5.66
C GLN A 29 5.99 3.32 -6.12
N THR A 30 5.43 4.52 -6.24
CA THR A 30 6.22 5.73 -6.51
C THR A 30 7.21 6.01 -5.37
N VAL A 31 6.77 5.87 -4.12
CA VAL A 31 7.66 6.00 -2.95
C VAL A 31 8.79 4.97 -2.99
N VAL A 32 8.47 3.72 -3.32
CA VAL A 32 9.46 2.65 -3.44
C VAL A 32 10.55 2.99 -4.45
N LYS A 33 10.16 3.42 -5.65
CA LYS A 33 11.10 3.79 -6.72
C LYS A 33 11.97 4.98 -6.32
N ASN A 34 11.38 5.97 -5.69
CA ASN A 34 12.11 7.14 -5.20
C ASN A 34 13.12 6.77 -4.10
N PHE A 35 12.72 5.88 -3.20
CA PHE A 35 13.59 5.44 -2.11
C PHE A 35 14.83 4.69 -2.63
N PHE A 36 14.63 3.75 -3.53
CA PHE A 36 15.74 2.94 -4.09
C PHE A 36 16.44 3.62 -5.27
N LEU A 37 15.95 4.76 -5.72
CA LEU A 37 16.51 5.52 -6.86
C LEU A 37 16.60 4.69 -8.15
N THR A 38 15.65 3.80 -8.38
CA THR A 38 15.63 2.92 -9.55
C THR A 38 14.21 2.47 -9.89
N ASP A 39 13.94 2.27 -11.18
CA ASP A 39 12.74 1.63 -11.69
C ASP A 39 12.84 0.09 -11.68
N LYS A 40 14.01 -0.45 -11.34
CA LYS A 40 14.30 -1.89 -11.44
C LYS A 40 13.93 -2.68 -10.19
N VAL A 41 13.19 -2.10 -9.27
CA VAL A 41 12.67 -2.82 -8.10
C VAL A 41 11.54 -3.72 -8.57
N ALA A 42 11.68 -5.02 -8.32
CA ALA A 42 10.60 -5.97 -8.56
C ALA A 42 9.58 -5.89 -7.42
N VAL A 43 8.31 -5.79 -7.77
CA VAL A 43 7.20 -5.77 -6.83
C VAL A 43 6.45 -7.08 -6.95
N GLY A 44 6.17 -7.70 -5.81
CA GLY A 44 5.43 -8.95 -5.73
C GLY A 44 3.95 -8.73 -5.41
N SER A 45 3.51 -9.13 -4.23
CA SER A 45 2.14 -8.94 -3.77
C SER A 45 1.94 -7.51 -3.29
N VAL A 46 0.85 -6.87 -3.71
CA VAL A 46 0.47 -5.51 -3.30
C VAL A 46 -0.92 -5.57 -2.69
N GLN A 47 -1.07 -5.01 -1.50
CA GLN A 47 -2.36 -4.89 -0.81
C GLN A 47 -2.52 -3.45 -0.32
N SER A 48 -3.70 -2.88 -0.57
CA SER A 48 -4.07 -1.56 -0.07
C SER A 48 -5.17 -1.66 0.98
N PHE A 49 -5.14 -0.72 1.91
CA PHE A 49 -6.08 -0.65 3.04
C PHE A 49 -6.65 0.77 3.13
N PRO A 50 -7.52 1.16 2.17
CA PRO A 50 -8.03 2.54 2.11
C PRO A 50 -8.97 2.90 3.28
N GLU A 51 -9.54 1.90 3.94
CA GLU A 51 -10.49 2.10 5.03
C GLU A 51 -9.84 2.17 6.41
N LEU A 52 -8.55 1.84 6.51
CA LEU A 52 -7.82 1.97 7.76
C LEU A 52 -7.50 3.45 8.07
N LYS A 53 -7.25 3.73 9.34
CA LYS A 53 -6.85 5.06 9.83
C LYS A 53 -5.53 4.95 10.58
N PRO A 54 -4.42 5.30 9.94
CA PRO A 54 -4.28 5.86 8.59
C PRO A 54 -4.43 4.81 7.49
N PRO A 55 -4.85 5.22 6.28
CA PRO A 55 -4.87 4.32 5.14
C PRO A 55 -3.45 3.96 4.70
N GLY A 56 -3.27 2.77 4.20
CA GLY A 56 -1.95 2.27 3.89
C GLY A 56 -1.89 1.28 2.75
N VAL A 57 -0.66 0.94 2.41
CA VAL A 57 -0.32 -0.08 1.41
C VAL A 57 0.81 -0.93 1.96
N ARG A 58 0.73 -2.21 1.70
CA ARG A 58 1.79 -3.16 2.00
C ARG A 58 2.13 -3.94 0.74
N MET A 59 3.41 -4.10 0.46
CA MET A 59 3.87 -4.88 -0.67
C MET A 59 5.12 -5.66 -0.34
N THR A 60 5.33 -6.76 -1.06
CA THR A 60 6.61 -7.44 -1.09
C THR A 60 7.44 -6.90 -2.24
N TYR A 61 8.75 -6.90 -2.10
CA TYR A 61 9.65 -6.39 -3.12
C TYR A 61 10.98 -7.13 -3.10
N SER A 62 11.74 -6.97 -4.18
CA SER A 62 13.13 -7.39 -4.26
C SER A 62 13.94 -6.40 -5.10
N THR A 63 15.15 -6.12 -4.65
CA THR A 63 16.13 -5.34 -5.41
C THR A 63 17.04 -6.23 -6.25
N ARG A 64 16.92 -7.56 -6.11
CA ARG A 64 17.65 -8.54 -6.88
C ARG A 64 16.88 -8.95 -8.13
N GLN A 65 17.59 -9.11 -9.24
CA GLN A 65 16.99 -9.56 -10.49
C GLN A 65 16.56 -11.03 -10.41
N GLY A 66 15.45 -11.36 -11.07
CA GLY A 66 15.01 -12.74 -11.25
C GLY A 66 14.30 -13.38 -10.05
N VAL A 67 14.00 -12.63 -8.99
CA VAL A 67 13.24 -13.13 -7.85
C VAL A 67 11.75 -13.09 -8.17
N GLY A 68 11.09 -14.26 -8.13
CA GLY A 68 9.66 -14.37 -8.32
C GLY A 68 8.87 -13.87 -7.10
N PRO A 69 7.58 -13.48 -7.28
CA PRO A 69 6.76 -12.94 -6.17
C PRO A 69 6.66 -13.84 -4.95
N SER A 70 6.60 -15.15 -5.13
CA SER A 70 6.53 -16.13 -4.03
C SER A 70 7.82 -16.24 -3.21
N ASP A 71 8.94 -15.78 -3.76
CA ASP A 71 10.26 -15.83 -3.11
C ASP A 71 10.67 -14.49 -2.49
N MET A 72 9.83 -13.46 -2.63
CA MET A 72 10.06 -12.16 -2.02
C MET A 72 9.69 -12.18 -0.54
N THR A 73 10.66 -11.88 0.31
CA THR A 73 10.49 -11.86 1.77
C THR A 73 10.55 -10.46 2.37
N ASP A 74 11.09 -9.50 1.63
CA ASP A 74 11.15 -8.11 2.08
C ASP A 74 9.83 -7.40 1.84
N THR A 75 9.43 -6.57 2.79
CA THR A 75 8.19 -5.80 2.72
C THR A 75 8.47 -4.31 2.70
N PHE A 76 7.64 -3.58 1.97
CA PHE A 76 7.60 -2.13 1.98
C PHE A 76 6.18 -1.71 2.35
N GLU A 77 6.05 -0.79 3.30
CA GLU A 77 4.76 -0.31 3.76
C GLU A 77 4.71 1.21 3.65
N CYS A 78 3.58 1.74 3.16
CA CYS A 78 3.31 3.17 3.16
C CYS A 78 2.05 3.45 3.98
N GLU A 79 2.08 4.55 4.74
CA GLU A 79 0.89 5.12 5.38
C GLU A 79 0.69 6.55 4.87
N PHE A 80 -0.56 6.88 4.60
CA PHE A 80 -0.94 8.19 4.06
C PHE A 80 -1.94 8.88 4.99
N ASP A 81 -2.05 10.19 4.85
CA ASP A 81 -3.00 11.00 5.62
C ASP A 81 -4.46 10.74 5.23
N ARG A 82 -4.69 10.38 3.98
CA ARG A 82 -6.03 10.17 3.43
C ARG A 82 -6.01 9.15 2.27
N ALA A 83 -7.14 8.51 2.06
CA ALA A 83 -7.30 7.51 1.00
C ALA A 83 -7.50 8.13 -0.40
N ASP A 84 -8.00 9.36 -0.47
CA ASP A 84 -8.25 10.08 -1.72
C ASP A 84 -7.09 11.00 -2.07
N LYS A 85 -6.92 11.29 -3.37
CA LYS A 85 -5.92 12.25 -3.83
C LYS A 85 -6.25 13.68 -3.37
N PRO A 86 -5.25 14.50 -3.06
CA PRO A 86 -3.82 14.17 -3.02
C PRO A 86 -3.45 13.37 -1.78
N HIS A 87 -2.63 12.35 -1.96
CA HIS A 87 -2.11 11.54 -0.85
C HIS A 87 -0.84 12.17 -0.30
N HIS A 88 -0.80 12.44 1.00
CA HIS A 88 0.42 12.89 1.67
C HIS A 88 0.99 11.75 2.50
N LEU A 89 2.28 11.49 2.32
CA LEU A 89 2.97 10.43 3.04
C LEU A 89 3.09 10.79 4.53
N SER A 90 2.64 9.89 5.40
CA SER A 90 2.73 10.03 6.85
C SER A 90 3.86 9.21 7.45
N ARG A 91 4.12 8.03 6.85
CA ARG A 91 5.13 7.09 7.31
C ARG A 91 5.38 6.08 6.21
N PHE A 92 6.61 5.56 6.16
CA PHE A 92 6.87 4.35 5.39
C PHE A 92 7.90 3.48 6.11
N CYS A 93 7.83 2.19 5.87
CA CYS A 93 8.76 1.22 6.44
C CYS A 93 9.38 0.38 5.33
N VAL A 94 10.69 0.23 5.38
CA VAL A 94 11.47 -0.61 4.46
C VAL A 94 12.01 -1.77 5.26
N ALA A 95 11.50 -2.97 4.99
CA ALA A 95 11.74 -4.14 5.83
C ALA A 95 11.37 -3.81 7.29
N ASN A 96 12.32 -3.82 8.23
CA ASN A 96 12.07 -3.54 9.64
C ASN A 96 12.38 -2.10 10.07
N THR A 97 12.72 -1.23 9.13
CA THR A 97 13.11 0.16 9.41
C THR A 97 12.03 1.13 8.97
N CYS A 98 11.53 1.94 9.90
CA CYS A 98 10.47 2.91 9.62
C CYS A 98 11.00 4.34 9.59
N TYR A 99 10.34 5.16 8.77
CA TYR A 99 10.68 6.54 8.47
C TYR A 99 9.44 7.41 8.65
N SER A 100 9.56 8.46 9.44
CA SER A 100 8.49 9.43 9.66
C SER A 100 9.07 10.74 10.21
N ALA A 101 8.23 11.77 10.30
CA ALA A 101 8.62 13.04 10.90
C ALA A 101 8.87 12.94 12.42
N SER A 102 8.33 11.90 13.06
CA SER A 102 8.42 11.67 14.51
C SER A 102 9.55 10.72 14.93
N GLU A 103 10.37 10.26 13.99
CA GLU A 103 11.51 9.40 14.31
C GLU A 103 12.57 10.18 15.11
N ASP A 104 13.25 9.49 16.05
CA ASP A 104 14.35 10.08 16.81
C ASP A 104 15.62 10.21 15.98
N ASP A 105 15.85 9.30 15.06
CA ASP A 105 17.03 9.28 14.18
C ASP A 105 16.95 10.40 13.15
N ALA A 106 17.97 11.25 13.11
CA ALA A 106 18.00 12.42 12.21
C ALA A 106 18.05 12.02 10.73
N ASP A 107 18.75 10.95 10.39
CA ASP A 107 18.86 10.47 9.00
C ASP A 107 17.52 9.91 8.51
N ARG A 108 16.81 9.18 9.34
CA ARG A 108 15.48 8.66 8.99
C ARG A 108 14.46 9.78 8.83
N LYS A 109 14.49 10.79 9.69
CA LYS A 109 13.64 11.99 9.56
C LYS A 109 13.91 12.72 8.24
N ARG A 110 15.17 12.87 7.89
CA ARG A 110 15.58 13.52 6.64
C ARG A 110 15.12 12.71 5.42
N ARG A 111 15.33 11.40 5.42
CA ARG A 111 14.88 10.53 4.33
C ARG A 111 13.37 10.58 4.17
N PHE A 112 12.64 10.60 5.26
CA PHE A 112 11.19 10.77 5.22
C PHE A 112 10.79 12.11 4.56
N ALA A 113 11.41 13.21 4.97
CA ALA A 113 11.13 14.53 4.42
C ALA A 113 11.43 14.58 2.90
N GLU A 114 12.52 13.97 2.46
CA GLU A 114 12.86 13.87 1.04
C GLU A 114 11.80 13.09 0.25
N MET A 115 11.38 11.93 0.75
CA MET A 115 10.35 11.12 0.08
C MET A 115 9.01 11.85 0.01
N ARG A 116 8.65 12.54 1.06
CA ARG A 116 7.42 13.35 1.11
C ARG A 116 7.44 14.47 0.08
N ILE A 117 8.54 15.20 -0.02
CA ILE A 117 8.69 16.28 -1.01
C ILE A 117 8.62 15.73 -2.44
N LEU A 118 9.29 14.61 -2.71
CA LEU A 118 9.27 13.98 -4.03
C LEU A 118 7.86 13.52 -4.42
N LEU A 119 7.14 12.95 -3.49
CA LEU A 119 5.76 12.53 -3.72
C LEU A 119 4.85 13.72 -3.97
N ASP A 120 4.95 14.76 -3.17
CA ASP A 120 4.10 15.95 -3.28
C ASP A 120 4.26 16.65 -4.64
N ARG A 121 5.42 16.53 -5.27
CA ARG A 121 5.66 17.07 -6.61
C ARG A 121 4.84 16.37 -7.70
N VAL A 122 4.62 15.07 -7.58
CA VAL A 122 3.86 14.29 -8.57
C VAL A 122 2.38 14.21 -8.26
N GLU A 123 1.98 14.47 -7.02
CA GLU A 123 0.59 14.45 -6.57
C GLU A 123 -0.18 15.77 -6.85
N LYS A 124 0.48 16.76 -7.38
CA LYS A 124 -0.15 18.04 -7.73
C LYS A 124 -1.18 17.92 -8.84
#